data_6af573c793965ef383c99408046de9d7
#
_entry.id   6af573c793965ef383c99408046de9d7
#
_cell.length_a   1.000
_cell.length_b   1.000
_cell.length_c   1.000
_cell.angle_alpha   90.00
_cell.angle_beta   90.00
_cell.angle_gamma   90.00
#
_symmetry.space_group_name_H-M   'P 1'
#
loop_
_entity.id
_entity.type
_entity.pdbx_description
1 polymer ?
#
loop_
_entity_poly.entity_id
_entity_poly.type
_entity_poly.pdbx_seq_one_letter_code
_entity_poly.pdbx_strand_id
1 'polypeptide(L)'
;MELDLDLPGRLPEPVEVAAYYTVAEALANATKHARASVVRVRAAVRDGHVEVSVSDDGAGGADPRRGSGLVGLTDRIEALGGTIHLESPTGGGTHLDVRLPVDRD
;
A
#
# COMPACT_ATOMS: atom_id res chain seq x y z
N MET A 1 14.85 2.67 3.47
CA MET A 1 13.59 2.87 2.74
C MET A 1 13.83 3.76 1.55
N GLU A 2 13.33 3.37 0.41
CA GLU A 2 13.44 4.14 -0.82
C GLU A 2 12.08 4.73 -1.15
N LEU A 3 12.04 6.02 -1.46
CA LEU A 3 10.81 6.72 -1.79
C LEU A 3 10.87 7.28 -3.20
N ASP A 4 9.80 7.07 -3.96
CA ASP A 4 9.64 7.64 -5.29
C ASP A 4 8.22 8.19 -5.36
N LEU A 5 8.07 9.49 -5.10
CA LEU A 5 6.77 10.13 -5.00
C LEU A 5 6.59 11.13 -6.13
N ASP A 6 5.53 10.95 -6.92
CA ASP A 6 5.18 11.83 -8.01
C ASP A 6 3.71 12.20 -7.87
N LEU A 7 3.43 13.08 -6.90
CA LEU A 7 2.07 13.47 -6.56
C LEU A 7 1.88 14.96 -6.77
N PRO A 8 0.66 15.39 -7.15
CA PRO A 8 0.34 16.81 -7.13
C PRO A 8 0.33 17.31 -5.70
N GLY A 9 0.27 18.61 -5.49
CA GLY A 9 0.37 19.19 -4.16
C GLY A 9 -0.62 18.64 -3.15
N ARG A 10 -1.91 18.58 -3.54
CA ARG A 10 -2.97 18.12 -2.64
C ARG A 10 -3.86 17.11 -3.33
N LEU A 11 -4.31 16.14 -2.56
CA LEU A 11 -5.30 15.16 -2.96
C LEU A 11 -6.52 15.28 -2.06
N PRO A 12 -7.67 14.72 -2.44
CA PRO A 12 -8.81 14.66 -1.51
C PRO A 12 -8.38 14.03 -0.19
N GLU A 13 -8.84 14.57 0.91
CA GLU A 13 -8.40 14.12 2.24
C GLU A 13 -8.60 12.63 2.47
N PRO A 14 -9.76 12.03 2.13
CA PRO A 14 -9.92 10.59 2.34
C PRO A 14 -8.87 9.76 1.58
N VAL A 15 -8.47 10.22 0.40
CA VAL A 15 -7.46 9.55 -0.41
C VAL A 15 -6.09 9.68 0.24
N GLU A 16 -5.74 10.86 0.74
CA GLU A 16 -4.47 11.06 1.44
C GLU A 16 -4.38 10.17 2.68
N VAL A 17 -5.46 10.08 3.44
CA VAL A 17 -5.51 9.25 4.63
C VAL A 17 -5.33 7.78 4.28
N ALA A 18 -6.03 7.30 3.24
CA ALA A 18 -5.93 5.91 2.82
C ALA A 18 -4.53 5.58 2.31
N ALA A 19 -3.91 6.49 1.56
CA ALA A 19 -2.54 6.31 1.09
C ALA A 19 -1.56 6.22 2.26
N TYR A 20 -1.74 7.07 3.27
CA TYR A 20 -0.94 7.03 4.48
C TYR A 20 -1.05 5.67 5.18
N TYR A 21 -2.26 5.19 5.37
CA TYR A 21 -2.47 3.89 6.02
C TYR A 21 -1.88 2.74 5.21
N THR A 22 -1.94 2.84 3.89
CA THR A 22 -1.32 1.84 3.02
C THR A 22 0.17 1.72 3.31
N VAL A 23 0.86 2.86 3.33
CA VAL A 23 2.31 2.88 3.58
C VAL A 23 2.60 2.43 5.01
N ALA A 24 1.83 2.91 5.98
CA ALA A 24 2.06 2.57 7.39
C ALA A 24 1.91 1.07 7.64
N GLU A 25 0.86 0.45 7.09
CA GLU A 25 0.66 -1.00 7.26
C GLU A 25 1.73 -1.81 6.55
N ALA A 26 2.13 -1.39 5.35
CA ALA A 26 3.17 -2.09 4.63
C ALA A 26 4.52 -2.00 5.34
N LEU A 27 4.84 -0.84 5.90
CA LEU A 27 6.07 -0.68 6.68
C LEU A 27 6.05 -1.52 7.95
N ALA A 28 4.89 -1.58 8.62
CA ALA A 28 4.74 -2.41 9.81
C ALA A 28 4.96 -3.89 9.49
N ASN A 29 4.39 -4.36 8.37
CA ASN A 29 4.60 -5.73 7.92
C ASN A 29 6.07 -6.01 7.61
N ALA A 30 6.72 -5.09 6.92
CA ALA A 30 8.12 -5.27 6.54
C ALA A 30 9.04 -5.37 7.75
N THR A 31 8.78 -4.55 8.78
CA THR A 31 9.62 -4.55 9.98
C THR A 31 9.28 -5.67 10.96
N LYS A 32 7.99 -5.93 11.17
CA LYS A 32 7.56 -6.84 12.24
C LYS A 32 7.50 -8.29 11.80
N HIS A 33 7.15 -8.53 10.54
CA HIS A 33 6.84 -9.88 10.08
C HIS A 33 7.80 -10.39 9.02
N ALA A 34 8.24 -9.51 8.13
CA ALA A 34 9.05 -9.93 6.99
C ALA A 34 10.55 -9.75 7.20
N ARG A 35 10.95 -8.96 8.18
CA ARG A 35 12.37 -8.66 8.47
C ARG A 35 13.09 -8.17 7.21
N ALA A 36 12.46 -7.26 6.50
CA ALA A 36 13.00 -6.77 5.25
C ALA A 36 14.22 -5.89 5.46
N SER A 37 15.18 -5.98 4.55
CA SER A 37 16.34 -5.08 4.52
C SER A 37 16.03 -3.81 3.75
N VAL A 38 15.21 -3.92 2.70
CA VAL A 38 14.86 -2.79 1.84
C VAL A 38 13.36 -2.72 1.68
N VAL A 39 12.81 -1.51 1.81
CA VAL A 39 11.40 -1.25 1.52
C VAL A 39 11.37 -0.11 0.49
N ARG A 40 10.61 -0.31 -0.58
CA ARG A 40 10.43 0.69 -1.63
C ARG A 40 9.00 1.15 -1.65
N VAL A 41 8.80 2.48 -1.62
CA VAL A 41 7.48 3.08 -1.68
C VAL A 41 7.43 3.94 -2.94
N ARG A 42 6.43 3.70 -3.78
CA ARG A 42 6.18 4.51 -4.97
C ARG A 42 4.74 4.98 -4.94
N ALA A 43 4.53 6.24 -5.30
CA ALA A 43 3.19 6.79 -5.39
C ALA A 43 3.15 7.79 -6.54
N ALA A 44 2.10 7.70 -7.34
CA ALA A 44 1.92 8.59 -8.49
C ALA A 44 0.44 8.73 -8.80
N VAL A 45 0.07 9.78 -9.49
CA VAL A 45 -1.29 9.94 -10.01
C VAL A 45 -1.27 9.60 -11.50
N ARG A 46 -2.18 8.71 -11.89
CA ARG A 46 -2.29 8.28 -13.28
C ARG A 46 -3.75 7.95 -13.58
N ASP A 47 -4.25 8.51 -14.69
CA ASP A 47 -5.60 8.20 -15.18
C ASP A 47 -6.69 8.41 -14.13
N GLY A 48 -6.60 9.51 -13.37
CA GLY A 48 -7.59 9.83 -12.36
C GLY A 48 -7.51 8.98 -11.11
N HIS A 49 -6.38 8.31 -10.89
CA HIS A 49 -6.16 7.47 -9.71
C HIS A 49 -4.81 7.75 -9.08
N VAL A 50 -4.77 7.65 -7.75
CA VAL A 50 -3.51 7.54 -7.04
C VAL A 50 -3.14 6.07 -7.03
N GLU A 51 -1.91 5.76 -7.43
CA GLU A 51 -1.36 4.41 -7.36
C GLU A 51 -0.26 4.41 -6.33
N VAL A 52 -0.38 3.57 -5.31
CA VAL A 52 0.63 3.42 -4.26
C VAL A 52 1.13 1.99 -4.30
N SER A 53 2.44 1.85 -4.45
CA SER A 53 3.10 0.54 -4.43
C SER A 53 4.09 0.51 -3.30
N VAL A 54 4.05 -0.55 -2.50
CA VAL A 54 5.06 -0.79 -1.48
C VAL A 54 5.58 -2.20 -1.65
N SER A 55 6.88 -2.33 -1.78
CA SER A 55 7.50 -3.65 -1.91
C SER A 55 8.67 -3.78 -0.94
N ASP A 56 8.91 -5.00 -0.49
CA ASP A 56 10.05 -5.29 0.38
C ASP A 56 10.70 -6.61 -0.05
N ASP A 57 11.92 -6.81 0.43
CA ASP A 57 12.73 -7.99 0.14
C ASP A 57 12.71 -9.01 1.30
N GLY A 58 11.69 -8.95 2.13
CA GLY A 58 11.63 -9.78 3.33
C GLY A 58 11.19 -11.21 3.06
N ALA A 59 10.70 -11.87 4.10
CA ALA A 59 10.36 -13.29 4.04
C ALA A 59 9.09 -13.59 3.24
N GLY A 60 8.23 -12.60 3.03
CA GLY A 60 6.94 -12.83 2.40
C GLY A 60 5.99 -13.60 3.31
N GLY A 61 4.96 -14.17 2.70
CA GLY A 61 3.98 -14.94 3.46
C GLY A 61 2.94 -14.11 4.18
N ALA A 62 2.80 -12.82 3.85
CA ALA A 62 1.76 -11.98 4.46
C ALA A 62 0.39 -12.49 4.05
N ASP A 63 -0.52 -12.54 5.03
CA ASP A 63 -1.88 -13.03 4.80
C ASP A 63 -2.84 -12.05 5.48
N PRO A 64 -3.74 -11.40 4.72
CA PRO A 64 -4.70 -10.46 5.31
C PRO A 64 -5.54 -11.07 6.41
N ARG A 65 -5.78 -12.38 6.35
CA ARG A 65 -6.63 -13.07 7.31
C ARG A 65 -5.98 -13.32 8.65
N ARG A 66 -4.71 -12.96 8.81
CA ARG A 66 -3.96 -13.25 10.04
C ARG A 66 -3.82 -12.05 10.98
N GLY A 67 -4.73 -11.09 10.90
CA GLY A 67 -4.75 -9.99 11.85
C GLY A 67 -3.61 -9.00 11.67
N SER A 68 -3.07 -8.88 10.47
CA SER A 68 -1.95 -8.00 10.19
C SER A 68 -2.36 -6.55 9.93
N GLY A 69 -3.63 -6.21 10.07
CA GLY A 69 -4.13 -4.89 9.70
C GLY A 69 -4.53 -4.76 8.24
N LEU A 70 -4.20 -5.76 7.42
CA LEU A 70 -4.51 -5.71 5.99
C LEU A 70 -6.01 -5.83 5.70
N VAL A 71 -6.76 -6.51 6.57
CA VAL A 71 -8.22 -6.59 6.42
C VAL A 71 -8.83 -5.19 6.55
N GLY A 72 -8.45 -4.46 7.59
CA GLY A 72 -8.97 -3.11 7.79
C GLY A 72 -8.55 -2.16 6.67
N LEU A 73 -7.32 -2.31 6.18
CA LEU A 73 -6.85 -1.51 5.06
C LEU A 73 -7.66 -1.82 3.80
N THR A 74 -7.90 -3.11 3.52
CA THR A 74 -8.69 -3.52 2.37
C THR A 74 -10.09 -2.90 2.42
N ASP A 75 -10.74 -2.97 3.59
CA ASP A 75 -12.06 -2.39 3.76
C ASP A 75 -12.05 -0.89 3.50
N ARG A 76 -11.04 -0.18 3.99
CA ARG A 76 -10.92 1.26 3.80
C ARG A 76 -10.73 1.60 2.32
N ILE A 77 -9.89 0.86 1.62
CA ILE A 77 -9.62 1.11 0.20
C ILE A 77 -10.88 0.86 -0.63
N GLU A 78 -11.57 -0.26 -0.36
CA GLU A 78 -12.77 -0.60 -1.10
C GLU A 78 -13.91 0.37 -0.83
N ALA A 79 -14.00 0.90 0.39
CA ALA A 79 -15.01 1.90 0.73
C ALA A 79 -14.84 3.19 -0.08
N LEU A 80 -13.64 3.49 -0.55
CA LEU A 80 -13.37 4.65 -1.38
C LEU A 80 -13.46 4.34 -2.88
N GLY A 81 -13.89 3.15 -3.23
CA GLY A 81 -13.98 2.74 -4.63
C GLY A 81 -12.64 2.33 -5.22
N GLY A 82 -11.66 2.08 -4.38
CA GLY A 82 -10.34 1.67 -4.83
C GLY A 82 -10.17 0.17 -4.87
N THR A 83 -8.99 -0.26 -5.27
CA THR A 83 -8.60 -1.66 -5.32
C THR A 83 -7.28 -1.87 -4.61
N ILE A 84 -7.09 -3.07 -4.10
CA ILE A 84 -5.87 -3.46 -3.41
C ILE A 84 -5.45 -4.84 -3.89
N HIS A 85 -4.16 -5.01 -4.11
CA HIS A 85 -3.61 -6.28 -4.56
C HIS A 85 -2.36 -6.58 -3.76
N LEU A 86 -2.29 -7.78 -3.21
CA LEU A 86 -1.17 -8.23 -2.39
C LEU A 86 -0.55 -9.47 -3.00
N GLU A 87 0.78 -9.42 -3.18
CA GLU A 87 1.56 -10.60 -3.55
C GLU A 87 2.64 -10.77 -2.50
N SER A 88 2.65 -11.92 -1.85
CA SER A 88 3.58 -12.16 -0.76
C SER A 88 3.95 -13.65 -0.69
N PRO A 89 4.61 -14.17 -1.73
CA PRO A 89 5.01 -15.57 -1.71
C PRO A 89 6.05 -15.81 -0.62
N THR A 90 5.97 -16.96 0.03
CA THR A 90 6.93 -17.32 1.06
C THR A 90 8.34 -17.32 0.48
N GLY A 91 9.23 -16.58 1.12
CA GLY A 91 10.61 -16.45 0.66
C GLY A 91 10.81 -15.44 -0.46
N GLY A 92 9.75 -14.80 -0.96
CA GLY A 92 9.82 -13.93 -2.12
C GLY A 92 9.52 -12.46 -1.87
N GLY A 93 9.51 -12.01 -0.61
CA GLY A 93 9.19 -10.63 -0.29
C GLY A 93 7.70 -10.36 -0.34
N THR A 94 7.33 -9.09 -0.19
CA THR A 94 5.94 -8.66 -0.23
C THR A 94 5.79 -7.49 -1.17
N HIS A 95 4.73 -7.51 -1.97
CA HIS A 95 4.39 -6.42 -2.87
C HIS A 95 2.92 -6.08 -2.68
N LEU A 96 2.65 -4.82 -2.36
CA LEU A 96 1.30 -4.31 -2.12
C LEU A 96 1.02 -3.18 -3.08
N ASP A 97 -0.03 -3.31 -3.87
CA ASP A 97 -0.49 -2.28 -4.79
C ASP A 97 -1.86 -1.79 -4.39
N VAL A 98 -2.03 -0.47 -4.31
CA VAL A 98 -3.30 0.16 -4.01
C VAL A 98 -3.60 1.18 -5.10
N ARG A 99 -4.85 1.24 -5.52
CA ARG A 99 -5.32 2.20 -6.51
C ARG A 99 -6.55 2.88 -5.96
N LEU A 100 -6.54 4.21 -5.92
CA LEU A 100 -7.62 5.00 -5.32
C LEU A 100 -8.08 6.06 -6.32
N PRO A 101 -9.38 6.13 -6.63
CA PRO A 101 -9.87 7.18 -7.52
C PRO A 101 -9.76 8.55 -6.86
N VAL A 102 -9.33 9.54 -7.65
CA VAL A 102 -9.24 10.92 -7.18
C VAL A 102 -10.19 11.84 -7.94
N ASP A 103 -10.83 11.36 -9.00
CA ASP A 103 -11.83 12.12 -9.71
C ASP A 103 -13.08 12.26 -8.88
N ARG A 104 -13.68 13.43 -8.98
CA ARG A 104 -14.79 13.81 -8.12
C ARG A 104 -16.09 13.96 -8.86
N ASP A 105 -16.14 13.57 -10.06
CA ASP A 105 -17.38 13.77 -10.81
C ASP A 105 -18.48 12.80 -10.46
#